data_82bd561a286b032f8d5aad45e4a25271
#
_entry.id   82bd561a286b032f8d5aad45e4a25271
#
_cell.length_a   1.000
_cell.length_b   1.000
_cell.length_c   1.000
_cell.angle_alpha   90.00
_cell.angle_beta   90.00
_cell.angle_gamma   90.00
#
_symmetry.space_group_name_H-M   'P 1'
#
loop_
_entity.id
_entity.type
_entity.pdbx_description
1 polymer ?
#
loop_
_entity_poly.entity_id
_entity_poly.type
_entity_poly.pdbx_seq_one_letter_code
_entity_poly.pdbx_strand_id
1 'polypeptide(L)'
;EGRAVRAWLGAGGQSVSSEIAEALGLDLPLGVIVNSVYAGSPGEDAGIEVGDVLVSVNGREILDAENLRYRLATLVVGQSADVELFRNGEQKFVRVQLVKPPEEPPRNETVLSDQSPPFGGSTVANLNPALAEELGIEPEEGVIVLRLKRRSFARQAGLAPGDFILVVNGRDIADIGDLEAALARPDRQWTFSVKRGGRVIQRSIGL
;
A
#
# COMPACT_ATOMS: atom_id res chain seq x y z
N GLU A 1 8.16 -9.04 20.53
CA GLU A 1 7.28 -9.99 19.81
C GLU A 1 7.68 -9.94 18.36
N GLY A 2 8.19 -11.10 17.82
CA GLY A 2 8.66 -11.15 16.44
C GLY A 2 7.49 -11.01 15.49
N ARG A 3 7.50 -9.97 14.65
CA ARG A 3 6.57 -9.85 13.51
C ARG A 3 6.87 -11.00 12.54
N ALA A 4 5.84 -11.68 12.08
CA ALA A 4 5.98 -12.69 11.04
C ALA A 4 6.47 -12.00 9.77
N VAL A 5 7.70 -12.31 9.36
CA VAL A 5 8.29 -11.77 8.12
C VAL A 5 7.71 -12.55 6.97
N ARG A 6 6.94 -11.88 6.12
CA ARG A 6 6.36 -12.45 4.91
C ARG A 6 7.34 -12.30 3.74
N ALA A 7 7.33 -13.27 2.86
CA ALA A 7 8.04 -13.15 1.58
C ALA A 7 7.33 -12.10 0.70
N TRP A 8 8.13 -11.27 0.04
CA TRP A 8 7.67 -10.16 -0.77
C TRP A 8 8.11 -10.31 -2.22
N LEU A 9 7.16 -10.04 -3.12
CA LEU A 9 7.35 -10.08 -4.55
C LEU A 9 7.69 -8.70 -5.12
N GLY A 10 7.15 -7.66 -4.51
CA GLY A 10 7.30 -6.29 -4.98
C GLY A 10 6.42 -5.91 -6.17
N ALA A 11 5.33 -6.65 -6.38
CA ALA A 11 4.31 -6.33 -7.36
C ALA A 11 2.96 -6.23 -6.67
N GLY A 12 2.25 -5.13 -6.90
CA GLY A 12 0.87 -4.90 -6.47
C GLY A 12 -0.11 -5.23 -7.58
N GLY A 13 -1.32 -5.64 -7.23
CA GLY A 13 -2.32 -5.95 -8.23
C GLY A 13 -3.70 -6.23 -7.66
N GLN A 14 -4.66 -6.34 -8.55
CA GLN A 14 -6.06 -6.65 -8.22
C GLN A 14 -6.48 -8.00 -8.81
N SER A 15 -7.48 -8.60 -8.19
CA SER A 15 -8.09 -9.83 -8.72
C SER A 15 -8.65 -9.60 -10.13
N VAL A 16 -8.47 -10.57 -11.00
CA VAL A 16 -9.03 -10.54 -12.36
C VAL A 16 -10.56 -10.69 -12.26
N SER A 17 -11.29 -9.66 -12.69
CA SER A 17 -12.75 -9.73 -12.84
C SER A 17 -13.14 -10.39 -14.15
N SER A 18 -14.43 -10.76 -14.31
CA SER A 18 -14.94 -11.31 -15.57
C SER A 18 -14.73 -10.33 -16.74
N GLU A 19 -14.87 -9.02 -16.50
CA GLU A 19 -14.64 -7.98 -17.51
C GLU A 19 -13.17 -7.91 -17.94
N ILE A 20 -12.25 -8.02 -16.95
CA ILE A 20 -10.80 -8.05 -17.22
C ILE A 20 -10.42 -9.33 -17.98
N ALA A 21 -10.96 -10.48 -17.58
CA ALA A 21 -10.71 -11.74 -18.24
C ALA A 21 -11.15 -11.70 -19.71
N GLU A 22 -12.34 -11.19 -19.98
CA GLU A 22 -12.86 -11.03 -21.35
C GLU A 22 -11.97 -10.08 -22.18
N ALA A 23 -11.58 -8.93 -21.61
CA ALA A 23 -10.73 -7.95 -22.29
C ALA A 23 -9.32 -8.50 -22.62
N LEU A 24 -8.81 -9.41 -21.79
CA LEU A 24 -7.49 -10.04 -21.96
C LEU A 24 -7.56 -11.39 -22.71
N GLY A 25 -8.76 -11.87 -23.08
CA GLY A 25 -8.95 -13.15 -23.74
C GLY A 25 -8.61 -14.36 -22.86
N LEU A 26 -8.80 -14.24 -21.55
CA LEU A 26 -8.60 -15.33 -20.60
C LEU A 26 -9.87 -16.17 -20.49
N ASP A 27 -9.73 -17.50 -20.40
CA ASP A 27 -10.87 -18.42 -20.31
C ASP A 27 -11.66 -18.28 -19.01
N LEU A 28 -10.99 -17.89 -17.91
CA LEU A 28 -11.58 -17.78 -16.59
C LEU A 28 -11.11 -16.48 -15.88
N PRO A 29 -11.95 -15.89 -15.03
CA PRO A 29 -11.60 -14.72 -14.22
C PRO A 29 -10.76 -15.13 -12.99
N LEU A 30 -9.58 -15.69 -13.23
CA LEU A 30 -8.64 -16.15 -12.21
C LEU A 30 -7.32 -15.39 -12.30
N GLY A 31 -6.67 -15.27 -11.17
CA GLY A 31 -5.36 -14.64 -11.09
C GLY A 31 -5.39 -13.20 -10.59
N VAL A 32 -4.24 -12.56 -10.68
CA VAL A 32 -4.01 -11.17 -10.25
C VAL A 32 -3.38 -10.39 -11.39
N ILE A 33 -4.07 -9.36 -11.87
CA ILE A 33 -3.47 -8.42 -12.82
C ILE A 33 -2.57 -7.44 -12.07
N VAL A 34 -1.32 -7.32 -12.50
CA VAL A 34 -0.32 -6.43 -11.93
C VAL A 34 -0.62 -4.98 -12.29
N ASN A 35 -0.87 -4.14 -11.30
CA ASN A 35 -1.13 -2.71 -11.45
C ASN A 35 0.11 -1.86 -11.18
N SER A 36 1.02 -2.37 -10.35
CA SER A 36 2.24 -1.69 -9.96
C SER A 36 3.38 -2.68 -9.74
N VAL A 37 4.59 -2.26 -10.07
CA VAL A 37 5.83 -2.99 -9.75
C VAL A 37 6.74 -1.99 -9.02
N TYR A 38 7.22 -2.39 -7.85
CA TYR A 38 8.07 -1.56 -7.03
C TYR A 38 9.49 -1.54 -7.59
N ALA A 39 10.05 -0.34 -7.78
CA ALA A 39 11.39 -0.18 -8.32
C ALA A 39 12.45 -0.87 -7.42
N GLY A 40 13.36 -1.63 -8.03
CA GLY A 40 14.35 -2.43 -7.32
C GLY A 40 13.79 -3.64 -6.58
N SER A 41 12.57 -4.04 -6.91
CA SER A 41 11.93 -5.20 -6.29
C SER A 41 12.32 -6.51 -6.96
N PRO A 42 12.17 -7.65 -6.25
CA PRO A 42 12.41 -8.97 -6.86
C PRO A 42 11.53 -9.25 -8.08
N GLY A 43 10.31 -8.70 -8.12
CA GLY A 43 9.41 -8.82 -9.26
C GLY A 43 9.93 -8.07 -10.48
N GLU A 44 10.42 -6.84 -10.28
CA GLU A 44 11.06 -6.08 -11.37
C GLU A 44 12.30 -6.78 -11.89
N ASP A 45 13.19 -7.22 -10.98
CA ASP A 45 14.43 -7.94 -11.33
C ASP A 45 14.14 -9.25 -12.10
N ALA A 46 13.02 -9.90 -11.80
CA ALA A 46 12.56 -11.10 -12.50
C ALA A 46 11.83 -10.80 -13.81
N GLY A 47 11.59 -9.53 -14.12
CA GLY A 47 10.93 -9.10 -15.35
C GLY A 47 9.39 -9.18 -15.29
N ILE A 48 8.77 -9.08 -14.10
CA ILE A 48 7.33 -8.84 -13.96
C ILE A 48 7.04 -7.39 -14.35
N GLU A 49 5.99 -7.17 -15.13
CA GLU A 49 5.60 -5.86 -15.65
C GLU A 49 4.13 -5.55 -15.31
N VAL A 50 3.81 -4.26 -15.30
CA VAL A 50 2.41 -3.83 -15.20
C VAL A 50 1.62 -4.36 -16.39
N GLY A 51 0.44 -4.94 -16.13
CA GLY A 51 -0.39 -5.60 -17.12
C GLY A 51 -0.24 -7.12 -17.19
N ASP A 52 0.77 -7.70 -16.52
CA ASP A 52 0.88 -9.15 -16.37
C ASP A 52 -0.27 -9.69 -15.55
N VAL A 53 -0.72 -10.91 -15.85
CA VAL A 53 -1.66 -11.65 -15.01
C VAL A 53 -0.95 -12.81 -14.36
N LEU A 54 -0.73 -12.73 -13.05
CA LEU A 54 -0.13 -13.81 -12.26
C LEU A 54 -1.15 -14.92 -12.05
N VAL A 55 -0.85 -16.13 -12.49
CA VAL A 55 -1.77 -17.26 -12.47
C VAL A 55 -1.32 -18.42 -11.59
N SER A 56 -0.04 -18.59 -11.34
CA SER A 56 0.45 -19.59 -10.39
C SER A 56 1.75 -19.16 -9.68
N VAL A 57 1.97 -19.71 -8.48
CA VAL A 57 3.23 -19.63 -7.73
C VAL A 57 3.64 -21.03 -7.31
N ASN A 58 4.83 -21.46 -7.69
CA ASN A 58 5.35 -22.81 -7.45
C ASN A 58 4.36 -23.91 -7.88
N GLY A 59 3.74 -23.75 -9.07
CA GLY A 59 2.77 -24.67 -9.63
C GLY A 59 1.42 -24.71 -8.91
N ARG A 60 1.17 -23.76 -7.98
CA ARG A 60 -0.11 -23.64 -7.29
C ARG A 60 -0.87 -22.46 -7.85
N GLU A 61 -2.06 -22.71 -8.34
CA GLU A 61 -2.94 -21.73 -8.94
C GLU A 61 -3.25 -20.56 -8.00
N ILE A 62 -3.29 -19.34 -8.56
CA ILE A 62 -3.70 -18.12 -7.90
C ILE A 62 -5.14 -17.82 -8.33
N LEU A 63 -6.06 -17.77 -7.40
CA LEU A 63 -7.46 -17.49 -7.66
C LEU A 63 -7.74 -15.98 -7.68
N ASP A 64 -7.15 -15.26 -6.74
CA ASP A 64 -7.36 -13.84 -6.52
C ASP A 64 -6.20 -13.20 -5.73
N ALA A 65 -6.28 -11.90 -5.46
CA ALA A 65 -5.24 -11.15 -4.76
C ALA A 65 -5.06 -11.60 -3.29
N GLU A 66 -6.13 -12.05 -2.62
CA GLU A 66 -6.03 -12.58 -1.26
C GLU A 66 -5.32 -13.94 -1.26
N ASN A 67 -5.63 -14.80 -2.22
CA ASN A 67 -4.97 -16.08 -2.41
C ASN A 67 -3.48 -15.90 -2.72
N LEU A 68 -3.11 -14.94 -3.58
CA LEU A 68 -1.70 -14.60 -3.85
C LEU A 68 -0.98 -14.20 -2.55
N ARG A 69 -1.55 -13.28 -1.76
CA ARG A 69 -0.98 -12.86 -0.47
C ARG A 69 -0.81 -14.04 0.49
N TYR A 70 -1.81 -14.90 0.58
CA TYR A 70 -1.72 -16.10 1.41
C TYR A 70 -0.59 -17.03 0.94
N ARG A 71 -0.47 -17.26 -0.37
CA ARG A 71 0.60 -18.08 -0.94
C ARG A 71 1.97 -17.54 -0.61
N LEU A 72 2.21 -16.24 -0.87
CA LEU A 72 3.48 -15.59 -0.55
C LEU A 72 3.81 -15.65 0.95
N ALA A 73 2.81 -15.51 1.82
CA ALA A 73 3.00 -15.60 3.27
C ALA A 73 3.43 -16.99 3.75
N THR A 74 3.21 -18.04 2.97
CA THR A 74 3.66 -19.41 3.29
C THR A 74 5.05 -19.73 2.76
N LEU A 75 5.66 -18.84 1.96
CA LEU A 75 6.97 -19.05 1.39
C LEU A 75 8.06 -18.50 2.30
N VAL A 76 9.25 -19.07 2.16
CA VAL A 76 10.40 -18.71 2.99
C VAL A 76 11.19 -17.59 2.32
N VAL A 77 11.43 -16.51 3.07
CA VAL A 77 12.30 -15.42 2.62
C VAL A 77 13.71 -15.96 2.34
N GLY A 78 14.31 -15.53 1.22
CA GLY A 78 15.62 -15.97 0.75
C GLY A 78 15.55 -17.17 -0.20
N GLN A 79 14.37 -17.74 -0.42
CA GLN A 79 14.16 -18.77 -1.44
C GLN A 79 13.63 -18.16 -2.74
N SER A 80 13.81 -18.87 -3.86
CA SER A 80 13.18 -18.50 -5.13
C SER A 80 11.80 -19.11 -5.24
N ALA A 81 10.91 -18.41 -5.92
CA ALA A 81 9.60 -18.90 -6.33
C ALA A 81 9.49 -18.87 -7.86
N ASP A 82 8.95 -19.93 -8.44
CA ASP A 82 8.60 -19.96 -9.85
C ASP A 82 7.18 -19.37 -10.01
N VAL A 83 7.09 -18.28 -10.75
CA VAL A 83 5.83 -17.56 -11.00
C VAL A 83 5.46 -17.74 -12.46
N GLU A 84 4.23 -18.18 -12.70
CA GLU A 84 3.64 -18.27 -14.02
C GLU A 84 2.72 -17.07 -14.23
N LEU A 85 2.84 -16.44 -15.37
CA LEU A 85 2.06 -15.27 -15.73
C LEU A 85 1.65 -15.29 -17.21
N PHE A 86 0.59 -14.55 -17.52
CA PHE A 86 0.19 -14.22 -18.88
C PHE A 86 0.55 -12.79 -19.21
N ARG A 87 1.19 -12.59 -20.38
CA ARG A 87 1.51 -11.28 -20.94
C ARG A 87 1.16 -11.27 -22.42
N ASN A 88 0.27 -10.38 -22.84
CA ASN A 88 -0.17 -10.26 -24.24
C ASN A 88 -0.69 -11.58 -24.84
N GLY A 89 -1.40 -12.38 -24.05
CA GLY A 89 -1.93 -13.69 -24.50
C GLY A 89 -0.92 -14.83 -24.50
N GLU A 90 0.34 -14.58 -24.09
CA GLU A 90 1.38 -15.60 -23.99
C GLU A 90 1.66 -15.98 -22.54
N GLN A 91 1.79 -17.27 -22.30
CA GLN A 91 2.21 -17.81 -21.01
C GLN A 91 3.72 -17.64 -20.84
N LYS A 92 4.14 -17.11 -19.68
CA LYS A 92 5.54 -16.92 -19.32
C LYS A 92 5.83 -17.46 -17.94
N PHE A 93 7.08 -17.84 -17.72
CA PHE A 93 7.57 -18.31 -16.42
C PHE A 93 8.75 -17.43 -16.02
N VAL A 94 8.69 -16.90 -14.81
CA VAL A 94 9.76 -16.11 -14.23
C VAL A 94 10.14 -16.68 -12.87
N ARG A 95 11.42 -16.59 -12.51
CA ARG A 95 11.91 -17.01 -11.19
C ARG A 95 12.23 -15.80 -10.36
N VAL A 96 11.53 -15.65 -9.26
CA VAL A 96 11.62 -14.49 -8.37
C VAL A 96 12.36 -14.88 -7.09
N GLN A 97 13.40 -14.12 -6.74
CA GLN A 97 14.11 -14.27 -5.48
C GLN A 97 13.34 -13.56 -4.38
N LEU A 98 12.69 -14.29 -3.49
CA LEU A 98 11.84 -13.71 -2.45
C LEU A 98 12.68 -13.04 -1.37
N VAL A 99 12.38 -11.79 -1.05
CA VAL A 99 13.03 -11.01 -0.01
C VAL A 99 12.05 -10.55 1.05
N LYS A 100 12.55 -9.90 2.09
CA LYS A 100 11.70 -9.14 3.01
C LYS A 100 11.25 -7.85 2.34
N PRO A 101 10.00 -7.40 2.55
CA PRO A 101 9.61 -6.08 2.09
C PRO A 101 10.51 -5.03 2.77
N PRO A 102 11.01 -4.03 2.02
CA PRO A 102 11.87 -3.00 2.57
C PRO A 102 11.17 -2.11 3.58
N GLU A 103 11.89 -1.70 4.63
CA GLU A 103 11.47 -0.72 5.64
C GLU A 103 11.93 0.70 5.26
N GLU A 104 12.08 0.98 3.98
CA GLU A 104 12.43 2.30 3.44
C GLU A 104 11.24 2.91 2.69
N PRO A 105 10.89 4.19 2.96
CA PRO A 105 11.43 5.03 4.03
C PRO A 105 11.11 4.47 5.43
N PRO A 106 11.88 4.85 6.48
CA PRO A 106 11.59 4.42 7.86
C PRO A 106 10.16 4.83 8.24
N ARG A 107 9.42 3.95 8.91
CA ARG A 107 8.01 4.20 9.31
C ARG A 107 7.82 5.47 10.12
N ASN A 108 8.77 5.80 11.01
CA ASN A 108 8.69 6.94 11.90
C ASN A 108 7.33 7.07 12.59
N GLU A 109 6.78 5.95 13.10
CA GLU A 109 5.46 5.93 13.73
C GLU A 109 5.36 7.00 14.83
N THR A 110 4.56 8.04 14.58
CA THR A 110 4.46 9.23 15.42
C THR A 110 3.05 9.39 15.98
N VAL A 111 2.96 9.63 17.28
CA VAL A 111 1.69 9.99 17.93
C VAL A 111 1.61 11.52 17.98
N LEU A 112 0.70 12.10 17.21
CA LEU A 112 0.48 13.53 17.21
C LEU A 112 -0.20 13.98 18.51
N SER A 113 0.31 15.06 19.10
CA SER A 113 -0.21 15.63 20.34
C SER A 113 -1.71 15.90 20.24
N ASP A 114 -2.46 15.62 21.31
CA ASP A 114 -3.89 15.90 21.36
C ASP A 114 -4.24 17.38 21.12
N GLN A 115 -3.26 18.27 21.30
CA GLN A 115 -3.39 19.70 21.08
C GLN A 115 -2.94 20.17 19.68
N SER A 116 -2.67 19.26 18.76
CA SER A 116 -2.20 19.58 17.40
C SER A 116 -3.32 19.43 16.36
N PRO A 117 -4.24 20.42 16.23
CA PRO A 117 -5.26 20.35 15.19
C PRO A 117 -4.61 20.40 13.80
N PRO A 118 -5.25 19.82 12.77
CA PRO A 118 -6.47 19.02 12.82
C PRO A 118 -6.22 17.53 13.10
N PHE A 119 -4.95 17.09 13.21
CA PHE A 119 -4.56 15.67 13.32
C PHE A 119 -4.33 15.20 14.76
N GLY A 120 -4.57 16.04 15.76
CA GLY A 120 -4.33 15.74 17.16
C GLY A 120 -5.01 14.46 17.62
N GLY A 121 -4.25 13.61 18.35
CA GLY A 121 -4.68 12.31 18.82
C GLY A 121 -4.72 11.21 17.77
N SER A 122 -4.10 11.43 16.61
CA SER A 122 -3.81 10.36 15.64
C SER A 122 -2.42 9.78 15.86
N THR A 123 -2.26 8.52 15.45
CA THR A 123 -0.98 7.88 15.20
C THR A 123 -0.81 7.77 13.70
N VAL A 124 0.29 8.32 13.19
CA VAL A 124 0.62 8.35 11.76
C VAL A 124 1.96 7.65 11.51
N ALA A 125 2.19 7.22 10.29
CA ALA A 125 3.46 6.62 9.89
C ALA A 125 3.76 6.95 8.42
N ASN A 126 5.05 6.99 8.06
CA ASN A 126 5.43 6.90 6.65
C ASN A 126 5.03 5.51 6.14
N LEU A 127 4.36 5.47 5.00
CA LEU A 127 4.11 4.20 4.35
C LEU A 127 5.37 3.74 3.63
N ASN A 128 5.73 2.50 3.85
CA ASN A 128 6.78 1.78 3.14
C ASN A 128 6.26 0.40 2.73
N PRO A 129 6.96 -0.35 1.88
CA PRO A 129 6.49 -1.66 1.43
C PRO A 129 6.16 -2.63 2.56
N ALA A 130 6.96 -2.64 3.64
CA ALA A 130 6.71 -3.53 4.77
C ALA A 130 5.42 -3.16 5.54
N LEU A 131 5.14 -1.87 5.71
CA LEU A 131 3.89 -1.41 6.34
C LEU A 131 2.69 -1.64 5.42
N ALA A 132 2.86 -1.43 4.10
CA ALA A 132 1.82 -1.70 3.11
C ALA A 132 1.38 -3.17 3.14
N GLU A 133 2.34 -4.11 3.17
CA GLU A 133 2.08 -5.53 3.31
C GLU A 133 1.36 -5.89 4.63
N GLU A 134 1.76 -5.26 5.75
CA GLU A 134 1.10 -5.46 7.04
C GLU A 134 -0.36 -5.00 7.03
N LEU A 135 -0.64 -3.89 6.35
CA LEU A 135 -1.98 -3.32 6.25
C LEU A 135 -2.82 -3.94 5.12
N GLY A 136 -2.20 -4.72 4.23
CA GLY A 136 -2.87 -5.34 3.08
C GLY A 136 -3.32 -4.31 2.04
N ILE A 137 -2.57 -3.22 1.88
CA ILE A 137 -2.80 -2.15 0.91
C ILE A 137 -1.66 -2.10 -0.10
N GLU A 138 -1.88 -1.44 -1.23
CA GLU A 138 -0.82 -1.21 -2.20
C GLU A 138 0.24 -0.24 -1.63
N PRO A 139 1.54 -0.48 -1.92
CA PRO A 139 2.58 0.43 -1.50
C PRO A 139 2.44 1.78 -2.24
N GLU A 140 2.44 2.85 -1.47
CA GLU A 140 2.34 4.23 -1.93
C GLU A 140 3.27 5.09 -1.07
N GLU A 141 3.84 6.16 -1.62
CA GLU A 141 4.61 7.11 -0.83
C GLU A 141 3.68 8.07 -0.09
N GLY A 142 3.99 8.37 1.16
CA GLY A 142 3.25 9.34 1.94
C GLY A 142 3.01 8.93 3.38
N VAL A 143 2.16 9.69 4.05
CA VAL A 143 1.83 9.52 5.47
C VAL A 143 0.44 8.90 5.60
N ILE A 144 0.37 7.77 6.31
CA ILE A 144 -0.88 7.07 6.59
C ILE A 144 -1.32 7.24 8.05
N VAL A 145 -2.62 7.39 8.26
CA VAL A 145 -3.23 7.38 9.59
C VAL A 145 -3.43 5.93 10.04
N LEU A 146 -2.72 5.50 11.08
CA LEU A 146 -2.80 4.15 11.60
C LEU A 146 -3.93 3.99 12.64
N ARG A 147 -4.02 4.93 13.58
CA ARG A 147 -4.94 4.89 14.71
C ARG A 147 -5.43 6.28 15.09
N LEU A 148 -6.62 6.32 15.68
CA LEU A 148 -7.22 7.54 16.24
C LEU A 148 -7.70 7.30 17.65
N LYS A 149 -7.42 8.22 18.56
CA LYS A 149 -8.04 8.22 19.90
C LYS A 149 -9.55 8.47 19.78
N ARG A 150 -10.34 7.92 20.69
CA ARG A 150 -11.81 7.99 20.64
C ARG A 150 -12.34 9.43 20.68
N ARG A 151 -11.70 10.30 21.47
CA ARG A 151 -12.02 11.73 21.60
C ARG A 151 -10.81 12.53 21.17
N SER A 152 -10.65 12.79 19.88
CA SER A 152 -9.52 13.48 19.30
C SER A 152 -9.95 14.51 18.28
N PHE A 153 -9.14 15.53 18.05
CA PHE A 153 -9.35 16.48 16.96
C PHE A 153 -9.39 15.76 15.62
N ALA A 154 -8.48 14.81 15.39
CA ALA A 154 -8.44 14.03 14.15
C ALA A 154 -9.77 13.35 13.83
N ARG A 155 -10.44 12.76 14.83
CA ARG A 155 -11.75 12.14 14.64
C ARG A 155 -12.86 13.17 14.39
N GLN A 156 -12.83 14.30 15.10
CA GLN A 156 -13.79 15.40 14.87
C GLN A 156 -13.61 16.02 13.49
N ALA A 157 -12.38 16.08 13.02
CA ALA A 157 -11.99 16.49 11.67
C ALA A 157 -12.46 15.52 10.56
N GLY A 158 -12.99 14.35 10.93
CA GLY A 158 -13.50 13.34 10.00
C GLY A 158 -12.42 12.42 9.45
N LEU A 159 -11.24 12.36 10.10
CA LEU A 159 -10.21 11.39 9.76
C LEU A 159 -10.60 9.97 10.19
N ALA A 160 -10.07 8.98 9.49
CA ALA A 160 -10.21 7.57 9.79
C ALA A 160 -8.87 6.83 9.65
N PRO A 161 -8.69 5.70 10.34
CA PRO A 161 -7.57 4.81 10.05
C PRO A 161 -7.60 4.39 8.56
N GLY A 162 -6.43 4.37 7.93
CA GLY A 162 -6.27 4.10 6.51
C GLY A 162 -6.33 5.35 5.61
N ASP A 163 -6.54 6.53 6.17
CA ASP A 163 -6.44 7.77 5.39
C ASP A 163 -4.98 8.08 5.06
N PHE A 164 -4.71 8.39 3.79
CA PHE A 164 -3.46 8.98 3.36
C PHE A 164 -3.55 10.49 3.41
N ILE A 165 -2.63 11.15 4.09
CA ILE A 165 -2.56 12.60 4.16
C ILE A 165 -1.81 13.10 2.92
N LEU A 166 -2.49 13.85 2.06
CA LEU A 166 -1.93 14.34 0.80
C LEU A 166 -1.43 15.77 0.90
N VAL A 167 -2.27 16.65 1.44
CA VAL A 167 -1.99 18.10 1.48
C VAL A 167 -2.45 18.66 2.82
N VAL A 168 -1.69 19.57 3.42
CA VAL A 168 -2.08 20.35 4.61
C VAL A 168 -1.74 21.81 4.38
N ASN A 169 -2.76 22.70 4.44
CA ASN A 169 -2.65 24.14 4.19
C ASN A 169 -1.86 24.46 2.91
N GLY A 170 -2.19 23.74 1.82
CA GLY A 170 -1.57 23.91 0.50
C GLY A 170 -0.15 23.36 0.37
N ARG A 171 0.34 22.57 1.35
CA ARG A 171 1.63 21.88 1.29
C ARG A 171 1.42 20.41 1.06
N ASP A 172 2.10 19.86 0.08
CA ASP A 172 2.16 18.42 -0.15
C ASP A 172 2.89 17.74 1.01
N ILE A 173 2.41 16.57 1.40
CA ILE A 173 2.94 15.79 2.52
C ILE A 173 3.50 14.48 1.96
N ALA A 174 4.80 14.43 1.81
CA ALA A 174 5.51 13.24 1.35
C ALA A 174 5.94 12.34 2.53
N ASP A 175 6.24 12.93 3.68
CA ASP A 175 6.66 12.20 4.88
C ASP A 175 6.17 12.87 6.18
N ILE A 176 6.51 12.23 7.32
CA ILE A 176 6.16 12.78 8.65
C ILE A 176 6.85 14.10 8.92
N GLY A 177 8.06 14.34 8.41
CA GLY A 177 8.76 15.61 8.55
C GLY A 177 8.00 16.76 7.91
N ASP A 178 7.45 16.55 6.71
CA ASP A 178 6.58 17.51 6.03
C ASP A 178 5.31 17.78 6.83
N LEU A 179 4.69 16.72 7.38
CA LEU A 179 3.51 16.86 8.21
C LEU A 179 3.80 17.66 9.48
N GLU A 180 4.88 17.34 10.18
CA GLU A 180 5.30 18.07 11.40
C GLU A 180 5.61 19.55 11.08
N ALA A 181 6.30 19.81 9.97
CA ALA A 181 6.60 21.16 9.51
C ALA A 181 5.32 21.95 9.14
N ALA A 182 4.32 21.29 8.55
CA ALA A 182 3.04 21.90 8.25
C ALA A 182 2.26 22.22 9.54
N LEU A 183 2.29 21.33 10.53
CA LEU A 183 1.59 21.50 11.83
C LEU A 183 2.29 22.46 12.79
N ALA A 184 3.59 22.70 12.62
CA ALA A 184 4.36 23.64 13.48
C ALA A 184 3.90 25.10 13.35
N ARG A 185 3.12 25.44 12.32
CA ARG A 185 2.59 26.78 12.11
C ARG A 185 1.17 26.86 12.65
N PRO A 186 0.93 27.60 13.74
CA PRO A 186 -0.42 27.77 14.26
C PRO A 186 -1.28 28.48 13.22
N ASP A 187 -2.43 27.91 12.90
CA ASP A 187 -3.40 28.50 12.00
C ASP A 187 -4.78 28.46 12.66
N ARG A 188 -5.63 29.45 12.37
CA ARG A 188 -7.02 29.49 12.81
C ARG A 188 -7.94 28.70 11.90
N GLN A 189 -7.50 28.44 10.69
CA GLN A 189 -8.24 27.70 9.70
C GLN A 189 -7.33 26.65 9.06
N TRP A 190 -7.69 25.40 9.17
CA TRP A 190 -6.97 24.29 8.60
C TRP A 190 -7.69 23.75 7.36
N THR A 191 -6.96 23.62 6.28
CA THR A 191 -7.41 22.91 5.09
C THR A 191 -6.52 21.69 4.87
N PHE A 192 -7.11 20.54 4.61
CA PHE A 192 -6.35 19.36 4.30
C PHE A 192 -7.08 18.45 3.33
N SER A 193 -6.36 17.65 2.59
CA SER A 193 -6.89 16.59 1.77
C SER A 193 -6.29 15.25 2.16
N VAL A 194 -7.14 14.23 2.15
CA VAL A 194 -6.75 12.83 2.39
C VAL A 194 -7.30 11.94 1.29
N LYS A 195 -6.61 10.85 1.00
CA LYS A 195 -7.10 9.79 0.12
C LYS A 195 -7.62 8.64 0.99
N ARG A 196 -8.87 8.23 0.76
CA ARG A 196 -9.56 7.12 1.44
C ARG A 196 -10.22 6.24 0.41
N GLY A 197 -9.81 4.97 0.32
CA GLY A 197 -10.40 4.03 -0.63
C GLY A 197 -10.36 4.52 -2.08
N GLY A 198 -9.24 5.11 -2.50
CA GLY A 198 -9.04 5.67 -3.84
C GLY A 198 -9.68 7.05 -4.09
N ARG A 199 -10.45 7.60 -3.13
CA ARG A 199 -11.12 8.91 -3.28
C ARG A 199 -10.41 9.98 -2.49
N VAL A 200 -10.21 11.15 -3.10
CA VAL A 200 -9.67 12.33 -2.41
C VAL A 200 -10.81 13.06 -1.70
N ILE A 201 -10.62 13.28 -0.40
CA ILE A 201 -11.56 13.99 0.48
C ILE A 201 -10.87 15.26 0.96
N GLN A 202 -11.47 16.42 0.66
CA GLN A 202 -10.98 17.70 1.16
C GLN A 202 -11.81 18.17 2.34
N ARG A 203 -11.16 18.78 3.34
CA ARG A 203 -11.77 19.31 4.56
C ARG A 203 -11.22 20.70 4.88
N SER A 204 -12.07 21.50 5.49
CA SER A 204 -11.72 22.80 6.09
C SER A 204 -12.29 22.87 7.48
N ILE A 205 -11.46 23.26 8.46
CA ILE A 205 -11.84 23.32 9.88
C ILE A 205 -11.34 24.65 10.45
N GLY A 206 -12.25 25.41 11.08
CA GLY A 206 -11.94 26.57 11.90
C GLY A 206 -11.80 26.14 13.36
N LEU A 207 -10.86 26.77 14.08
CA LEU A 207 -10.62 26.61 15.53
C LEU A 207 -11.18 27.81 16.28
#